data_07c3621e86c944a89886a617e2fc9514
#
_entry.id   07c3621e86c944a89886a617e2fc9514
#
_cell.length_a   1.000
_cell.length_b   1.000
_cell.length_c   1.000
_cell.angle_alpha   90.00
_cell.angle_beta   90.00
_cell.angle_gamma   90.00
#
_symmetry.space_group_name_H-M   'P 1'
#
loop_
_entity.id
_entity.type
_entity.pdbx_description
1 polymer ?
#
loop_
_entity_poly.entity_id
_entity_poly.type
_entity_poly.pdbx_seq_one_letter_code
_entity_poly.pdbx_strand_id
1 'polypeptide(L)'
;MSFTAHAEGLSSSLPFGKSLAAGQELPLPIGVSGNVFYLEQNLTSKSISLDIPPLPLPGGPLLLPPGLPAQTTNLESRATSTTAKIDAWLLPFLNVYGVAGYVDGETNAQGFSVGGLPPEVASLLPSSFSVAYSGPVYGGGATLAAGFGNYFVSLDANYTESDLDIGDSTIEAFTVTPRIGINGSLGDLSGTLYIGAQYQDVDENQNGTANFPIAGNQVPVGYSVVSEAEEEWNYLVGFNIKTSNNWNYGXEAGFSDRKHVMATLNYRF
;
A
#
# COMPACT_ATOMS: atom_id res chain seq x y z
N MET A 1 33.61 14.13 -6.61
CA MET A 1 33.21 14.02 -8.02
C MET A 1 31.69 14.15 -8.10
N SER A 2 31.26 15.11 -8.88
CA SER A 2 29.95 15.70 -8.78
C SER A 2 28.86 14.84 -9.43
N PHE A 3 27.91 14.34 -8.63
CA PHE A 3 26.68 13.69 -9.10
C PHE A 3 25.86 14.60 -10.04
N THR A 4 26.08 15.89 -9.95
CA THR A 4 25.34 16.90 -10.73
C THR A 4 25.66 16.87 -12.24
N ALA A 5 26.90 16.61 -12.62
CA ALA A 5 27.30 16.67 -14.03
C ALA A 5 26.74 15.51 -14.89
N HIS A 6 26.47 14.34 -14.28
CA HIS A 6 25.85 13.23 -14.99
C HIS A 6 24.33 13.39 -15.11
N ALA A 7 23.71 14.01 -14.12
CA ALA A 7 22.28 14.30 -14.15
C ALA A 7 21.92 15.33 -15.23
N GLU A 8 22.77 16.32 -15.46
CA GLU A 8 22.55 17.34 -16.50
C GLU A 8 22.60 16.76 -17.91
N GLY A 9 23.48 15.78 -18.15
CA GLY A 9 23.58 15.12 -19.45
C GLY A 9 22.35 14.26 -19.78
N LEU A 10 21.80 13.54 -18.79
CA LEU A 10 20.61 12.72 -18.96
C LEU A 10 19.35 13.59 -19.06
N SER A 11 19.24 14.63 -18.25
CA SER A 11 18.06 15.50 -18.27
C SER A 11 17.92 16.28 -19.58
N SER A 12 19.03 16.59 -20.25
CA SER A 12 18.98 17.31 -21.54
C SER A 12 18.43 16.46 -22.68
N SER A 13 18.61 15.13 -22.63
CA SER A 13 18.12 14.23 -23.68
C SER A 13 16.69 13.74 -23.44
N LEU A 14 16.20 13.84 -22.21
CA LEU A 14 14.85 13.37 -21.86
C LEU A 14 13.82 14.52 -21.91
N PRO A 15 12.54 14.19 -22.13
CA PRO A 15 12.06 12.93 -22.68
C PRO A 15 12.43 12.78 -24.15
N PHE A 16 12.58 11.54 -24.60
CA PHE A 16 12.78 11.28 -26.03
C PHE A 16 11.50 11.62 -26.80
N GLY A 17 11.65 12.02 -28.05
CA GLY A 17 10.49 12.29 -28.89
C GLY A 17 9.69 13.53 -28.45
N LYS A 18 10.35 14.59 -28.05
CA LYS A 18 9.70 15.85 -27.58
C LYS A 18 8.68 16.41 -28.58
N SER A 19 8.87 16.15 -29.88
CA SER A 19 7.92 16.54 -30.93
C SER A 19 6.53 15.91 -30.77
N LEU A 20 6.45 14.76 -30.07
CA LEU A 20 5.18 14.09 -29.81
C LEU A 20 4.33 14.82 -28.75
N ALA A 21 4.88 15.83 -28.08
CA ALA A 21 4.11 16.61 -27.09
C ALA A 21 3.05 17.51 -27.72
N ALA A 22 3.06 17.67 -29.05
CA ALA A 22 2.06 18.45 -29.80
C ALA A 22 1.85 19.87 -29.23
N GLY A 23 2.91 20.50 -28.76
CA GLY A 23 2.87 21.85 -28.20
C GLY A 23 2.51 21.95 -26.73
N GLN A 24 2.30 20.84 -26.05
CA GLN A 24 2.08 20.87 -24.60
C GLN A 24 3.39 21.13 -23.85
N GLU A 25 3.31 21.87 -22.76
CA GLU A 25 4.46 22.11 -21.88
C GLU A 25 4.82 20.81 -21.14
N LEU A 26 6.06 20.37 -21.30
CA LEU A 26 6.53 19.14 -20.68
C LEU A 26 7.08 19.42 -19.28
N PRO A 27 6.84 18.51 -18.33
CA PRO A 27 7.50 18.62 -17.03
C PRO A 27 8.99 18.37 -17.15
N LEU A 28 9.76 18.86 -16.16
CA LEU A 28 11.17 18.51 -16.05
C LEU A 28 11.29 16.98 -15.99
N PRO A 29 12.28 16.40 -16.68
CA PRO A 29 12.22 14.96 -16.99
C PRO A 29 12.47 14.02 -15.83
N ILE A 30 13.23 14.43 -14.82
CA ILE A 30 13.59 13.54 -13.70
C ILE A 30 12.99 14.08 -12.43
N GLY A 31 12.43 13.21 -11.60
CA GLY A 31 11.80 13.59 -10.35
C GLY A 31 12.24 12.71 -9.19
N VAL A 32 12.22 13.29 -8.00
CA VAL A 32 12.36 12.58 -6.74
C VAL A 32 11.20 13.01 -5.85
N SER A 33 10.51 12.04 -5.25
CA SER A 33 9.37 12.34 -4.37
C SER A 33 9.48 11.62 -3.04
N GLY A 34 8.98 12.27 -2.00
CA GLY A 34 8.65 11.60 -0.75
C GLY A 34 7.13 11.48 -0.63
N ASN A 35 6.65 10.33 -0.19
CA ASN A 35 5.22 10.09 -0.01
C ASN A 35 4.95 9.56 1.38
N VAL A 36 3.85 10.00 1.98
CA VAL A 36 3.27 9.37 3.17
C VAL A 36 1.87 8.92 2.77
N PHE A 37 1.59 7.65 2.99
CA PHE A 37 0.32 7.02 2.59
C PHE A 37 -0.26 6.30 3.80
N TYR A 38 -1.49 6.64 4.15
CA TYR A 38 -2.28 5.98 5.20
C TYR A 38 -3.42 5.21 4.53
N LEU A 39 -3.64 3.99 5.01
CA LEU A 39 -4.65 3.09 4.46
C LEU A 39 -5.44 2.44 5.59
N GLU A 40 -6.75 2.33 5.41
CA GLU A 40 -7.66 1.53 6.22
C GLU A 40 -8.54 0.73 5.26
N GLN A 41 -8.57 -0.60 5.41
CA GLN A 41 -9.34 -1.46 4.51
C GLN A 41 -9.81 -2.72 5.22
N ASN A 42 -10.88 -3.30 4.71
CA ASN A 42 -11.32 -4.63 5.08
C ASN A 42 -10.64 -5.67 4.20
N LEU A 43 -10.36 -6.82 4.81
CA LEU A 43 -9.73 -7.95 4.14
C LEU A 43 -10.65 -9.17 4.24
N THR A 44 -10.59 -10.02 3.24
CA THR A 44 -11.22 -11.33 3.27
C THR A 44 -10.14 -12.37 3.54
N SER A 45 -10.32 -13.19 4.57
CA SER A 45 -9.38 -14.28 4.85
C SER A 45 -9.67 -15.47 3.95
N LYS A 46 -8.67 -15.87 3.17
CA LYS A 46 -8.72 -17.11 2.38
C LYS A 46 -8.49 -18.33 3.26
N SER A 47 -7.56 -18.22 4.20
CA SER A 47 -7.29 -19.26 5.17
C SER A 47 -6.68 -18.68 6.44
N ILE A 48 -7.05 -19.25 7.57
CA ILE A 48 -6.42 -18.96 8.86
C ILE A 48 -6.14 -20.30 9.52
N SER A 49 -4.91 -20.51 9.98
CA SER A 49 -4.56 -21.71 10.75
C SER A 49 -3.74 -21.32 11.97
N LEU A 50 -3.88 -22.10 13.04
CA LEU A 50 -3.21 -21.86 14.31
C LEU A 50 -2.45 -23.09 14.78
N ASP A 51 -1.29 -22.86 15.36
CA ASP A 51 -0.49 -23.85 16.07
C ASP A 51 -0.49 -23.50 17.56
N ILE A 52 -1.40 -24.12 18.30
CA ILE A 52 -1.56 -23.86 19.74
C ILE A 52 -0.68 -24.87 20.49
N PRO A 53 0.27 -24.40 21.33
CA PRO A 53 1.11 -25.33 22.10
C PRO A 53 0.30 -26.09 23.16
N PRO A 54 0.84 -27.12 23.75
CA PRO A 54 0.12 -27.88 24.80
C PRO A 54 -0.39 -26.94 25.90
N LEU A 55 -1.70 -26.99 26.14
CA LEU A 55 -2.34 -26.11 27.16
C LEU A 55 -2.35 -26.82 28.51
N PRO A 56 -1.81 -26.18 29.56
CA PRO A 56 -1.80 -26.76 30.91
C PRO A 56 -3.19 -26.65 31.55
N LEU A 57 -3.97 -27.74 31.47
CA LEU A 57 -5.31 -27.79 32.06
C LEU A 57 -5.31 -28.61 33.36
N PRO A 58 -6.31 -28.42 34.25
CA PRO A 58 -6.42 -29.18 35.51
C PRO A 58 -6.66 -30.66 35.33
N GLY A 59 -6.30 -31.37 34.52
CA GLY A 59 -6.43 -32.83 34.24
C GLY A 59 -5.25 -33.33 33.43
N GLY A 60 -4.29 -32.45 33.17
CA GLY A 60 -3.12 -32.76 32.35
C GLY A 60 -3.08 -31.88 31.11
N PRO A 61 -1.92 -31.83 30.43
CA PRO A 61 -1.78 -30.97 29.25
C PRO A 61 -2.66 -31.45 28.11
N LEU A 62 -3.44 -30.54 27.56
CA LEU A 62 -4.22 -30.80 26.34
C LEU A 62 -3.29 -30.64 25.13
N LEU A 63 -3.15 -31.72 24.37
CA LEU A 63 -2.38 -31.69 23.12
C LEU A 63 -3.35 -31.48 21.96
N LEU A 64 -3.11 -30.46 21.16
CA LEU A 64 -3.92 -30.14 20.00
C LEU A 64 -3.13 -30.43 18.72
N PRO A 65 -3.79 -30.82 17.62
CA PRO A 65 -3.08 -31.02 16.36
C PRO A 65 -2.58 -29.67 15.81
N PRO A 66 -1.50 -29.68 15.03
CA PRO A 66 -1.06 -28.47 14.37
C PRO A 66 -2.01 -28.08 13.24
N GLY A 67 -1.99 -26.80 12.85
CA GLY A 67 -2.77 -26.31 11.75
C GLY A 67 -4.27 -26.26 12.00
N LEU A 68 -4.68 -25.93 13.22
CA LEU A 68 -6.12 -25.81 13.53
C LEU A 68 -6.77 -24.72 12.68
N PRO A 69 -7.83 -25.04 11.94
CA PRO A 69 -8.49 -24.03 11.12
C PRO A 69 -9.21 -22.99 12.00
N ALA A 70 -9.07 -21.73 11.63
CA ALA A 70 -9.76 -20.65 12.31
C ALA A 70 -10.53 -19.80 11.31
N GLN A 71 -11.48 -19.05 11.82
CA GLN A 71 -12.33 -18.15 11.04
C GLN A 71 -12.50 -16.83 11.78
N THR A 72 -12.76 -15.76 11.03
CA THR A 72 -13.06 -14.46 11.58
C THR A 72 -14.26 -13.88 10.83
N THR A 73 -15.06 -13.06 11.51
CA THR A 73 -16.20 -12.39 10.87
C THR A 73 -15.80 -11.04 10.28
N ASN A 74 -14.71 -10.46 10.75
CA ASN A 74 -14.20 -9.21 10.23
C ASN A 74 -12.67 -9.18 10.36
N LEU A 75 -12.00 -8.78 9.29
CA LEU A 75 -10.56 -8.62 9.27
C LEU A 75 -10.27 -7.22 8.71
N GLU A 76 -9.74 -6.34 9.54
CA GLU A 76 -9.47 -4.96 9.18
C GLU A 76 -7.98 -4.68 9.27
N SER A 77 -7.42 -4.10 8.22
CA SER A 77 -6.02 -3.71 8.18
C SER A 77 -5.88 -2.19 8.13
N ARG A 78 -4.95 -1.66 8.91
CA ARG A 78 -4.56 -0.25 8.89
C ARG A 78 -3.05 -0.19 8.72
N ALA A 79 -2.60 0.64 7.78
CA ALA A 79 -1.17 0.75 7.51
C ALA A 79 -0.79 2.18 7.18
N THR A 80 0.43 2.53 7.54
CA THR A 80 1.06 3.78 7.11
C THR A 80 2.37 3.43 6.43
N SER A 81 2.55 3.89 5.19
CA SER A 81 3.82 3.73 4.52
C SER A 81 4.47 5.08 4.23
N THR A 82 5.79 5.13 4.36
CA THR A 82 6.61 6.28 4.00
C THR A 82 7.59 5.82 2.94
N THR A 83 7.50 6.42 1.75
CA THR A 83 8.29 5.97 0.61
C THR A 83 9.01 7.12 -0.08
N ALA A 84 10.14 6.80 -0.67
CA ALA A 84 10.84 7.64 -1.64
C ALA A 84 10.63 7.03 -3.03
N LYS A 85 10.39 7.90 -4.02
CA LYS A 85 10.20 7.50 -5.41
C LYS A 85 11.17 8.29 -6.29
N ILE A 86 11.78 7.62 -7.26
CA ILE A 86 12.57 8.25 -8.31
C ILE A 86 11.88 7.94 -9.63
N ASP A 87 11.65 8.97 -10.44
CA ASP A 87 10.93 8.81 -11.70
C ASP A 87 11.61 9.54 -12.86
N ALA A 88 11.33 9.06 -14.07
CA ALA A 88 11.80 9.70 -15.30
C ALA A 88 10.74 9.65 -16.38
N TRP A 89 10.51 10.81 -17.03
CA TRP A 89 9.72 10.86 -18.25
C TRP A 89 10.59 10.39 -19.41
N LEU A 90 10.37 9.16 -19.85
CA LEU A 90 11.11 8.58 -20.99
C LEU A 90 10.57 9.12 -22.31
N LEU A 91 9.24 9.28 -22.40
CA LEU A 91 8.56 9.88 -23.55
C LEU A 91 7.64 10.99 -23.01
N PRO A 92 7.17 11.91 -23.83
CA PRO A 92 6.26 12.97 -23.38
C PRO A 92 5.00 12.49 -22.67
N PHE A 93 4.62 11.24 -22.92
CA PHE A 93 3.41 10.62 -22.36
C PHE A 93 3.71 9.43 -21.46
N LEU A 94 4.99 9.04 -21.25
CA LEU A 94 5.37 7.86 -20.47
C LEU A 94 6.39 8.22 -19.40
N ASN A 95 5.98 8.08 -18.14
CA ASN A 95 6.84 8.17 -16.97
C ASN A 95 7.06 6.78 -16.40
N VAL A 96 8.29 6.46 -15.97
CA VAL A 96 8.59 5.22 -15.26
C VAL A 96 9.25 5.54 -13.93
N TYR A 97 9.08 4.66 -12.95
CA TYR A 97 9.59 4.96 -11.62
C TYR A 97 9.90 3.70 -10.81
N GLY A 98 10.78 3.90 -9.83
CA GLY A 98 11.00 2.96 -8.74
C GLY A 98 10.64 3.60 -7.42
N VAL A 99 10.20 2.79 -6.47
CA VAL A 99 9.80 3.23 -5.14
C VAL A 99 10.43 2.32 -4.10
N ALA A 100 10.82 2.91 -2.96
CA ALA A 100 11.31 2.15 -1.82
C ALA A 100 10.99 2.92 -0.53
N GLY A 101 10.76 2.19 0.56
CA GLY A 101 10.40 2.80 1.82
C GLY A 101 10.13 1.80 2.92
N TYR A 102 9.21 2.14 3.79
CA TYR A 102 8.90 1.34 4.97
C TYR A 102 7.40 1.43 5.26
N VAL A 103 6.82 0.31 5.69
CA VAL A 103 5.42 0.24 6.11
C VAL A 103 5.35 -0.18 7.56
N ASP A 104 4.41 0.42 8.30
CA ASP A 104 3.98 0.05 9.64
C ASP A 104 2.48 -0.16 9.61
N GLY A 105 2.00 -1.27 10.16
CA GLY A 105 0.58 -1.55 10.13
C GLY A 105 0.12 -2.48 11.23
N GLU A 106 -1.19 -2.68 11.27
CA GLU A 106 -1.85 -3.57 12.23
C GLU A 106 -3.06 -4.20 11.54
N THR A 107 -3.18 -5.50 11.69
CA THR A 107 -4.37 -6.25 11.23
C THR A 107 -5.16 -6.70 12.46
N ASN A 108 -6.44 -6.38 12.49
CA ASN A 108 -7.37 -6.68 13.58
C ASN A 108 -8.40 -7.71 13.12
N ALA A 109 -8.41 -8.87 13.79
CA ALA A 109 -9.37 -9.94 13.55
C ALA A 109 -10.46 -9.91 14.64
N GLN A 110 -11.73 -9.90 14.24
CA GLN A 110 -12.87 -9.89 15.13
C GLN A 110 -13.79 -11.06 14.83
N GLY A 111 -14.54 -11.50 15.85
CA GLY A 111 -15.40 -12.66 15.72
C GLY A 111 -14.61 -13.94 15.47
N PHE A 112 -13.48 -14.06 16.13
CA PHE A 112 -12.51 -15.11 15.91
C PHE A 112 -13.01 -16.42 16.55
N SER A 113 -12.92 -17.51 15.81
CA SER A 113 -13.28 -18.84 16.29
C SER A 113 -12.37 -19.89 15.68
N VAL A 114 -12.10 -20.94 16.45
CA VAL A 114 -11.19 -22.02 16.04
C VAL A 114 -11.97 -23.32 15.96
N GLY A 115 -11.91 -23.98 14.81
CA GLY A 115 -12.59 -25.26 14.58
C GLY A 115 -11.86 -26.42 15.25
N GLY A 116 -12.62 -27.48 15.55
CA GLY A 116 -12.04 -28.71 16.10
C GLY A 116 -11.70 -28.69 17.57
N LEU A 117 -12.03 -27.59 18.27
CA LEU A 117 -11.77 -27.50 19.72
C LEU A 117 -12.98 -27.94 20.55
N PRO A 118 -12.77 -28.61 21.70
CA PRO A 118 -13.85 -28.80 22.66
C PRO A 118 -14.42 -27.45 23.12
N PRO A 119 -15.74 -27.36 23.35
CA PRO A 119 -16.36 -26.06 23.73
C PRO A 119 -15.71 -25.40 24.93
N GLU A 120 -15.25 -26.18 25.91
CA GLU A 120 -14.60 -25.65 27.11
C GLU A 120 -13.27 -24.96 26.76
N VAL A 121 -12.55 -25.46 25.76
CA VAL A 121 -11.27 -24.88 25.29
C VAL A 121 -11.56 -23.68 24.38
N ALA A 122 -12.54 -23.81 23.50
CA ALA A 122 -12.93 -22.71 22.60
C ALA A 122 -13.33 -21.45 23.40
N SER A 123 -14.02 -21.63 24.53
CA SER A 123 -14.42 -20.53 25.39
C SER A 123 -13.26 -19.80 26.09
N LEU A 124 -12.06 -20.39 26.08
CA LEU A 124 -10.87 -19.78 26.69
C LEU A 124 -10.09 -18.91 25.68
N LEU A 125 -10.43 -18.99 24.40
CA LEU A 125 -9.77 -18.20 23.36
C LEU A 125 -10.39 -16.81 23.27
N PRO A 126 -9.59 -15.79 22.91
CA PRO A 126 -10.14 -14.45 22.71
C PRO A 126 -11.05 -14.41 21.47
N SER A 127 -12.08 -13.56 21.52
CA SER A 127 -12.97 -13.34 20.37
C SER A 127 -12.36 -12.36 19.34
N SER A 128 -11.24 -11.76 19.67
CA SER A 128 -10.53 -10.83 18.76
C SER A 128 -9.04 -10.83 19.08
N PHE A 129 -8.23 -10.54 18.08
CA PHE A 129 -6.79 -10.33 18.28
C PHE A 129 -6.27 -9.36 17.24
N SER A 130 -5.13 -8.76 17.55
CA SER A 130 -4.42 -7.83 16.65
C SER A 130 -3.00 -8.32 16.41
N VAL A 131 -2.54 -8.13 15.20
CA VAL A 131 -1.14 -8.39 14.81
C VAL A 131 -0.57 -7.09 14.23
N ALA A 132 0.43 -6.54 14.89
CA ALA A 132 1.19 -5.41 14.37
C ALA A 132 2.33 -5.94 13.51
N TYR A 133 2.61 -5.23 12.42
CA TYR A 133 3.68 -5.59 11.49
C TYR A 133 4.38 -4.35 10.99
N SER A 134 5.61 -4.54 10.54
CA SER A 134 6.36 -3.48 9.89
C SER A 134 7.38 -4.11 8.94
N GLY A 135 7.88 -3.31 7.99
CA GLY A 135 8.89 -3.84 7.08
C GLY A 135 9.21 -2.93 5.92
N PRO A 136 10.28 -3.24 5.18
CA PRO A 136 10.59 -2.51 3.98
C PRO A 136 9.58 -2.76 2.87
N VAL A 137 9.29 -1.73 2.08
CA VAL A 137 8.45 -1.81 0.87
C VAL A 137 9.26 -1.31 -0.31
N TYR A 138 9.16 -2.01 -1.43
CA TYR A 138 9.83 -1.63 -2.68
C TYR A 138 8.98 -2.04 -3.87
N GLY A 139 9.26 -1.37 -5.01
CA GLY A 139 8.49 -1.66 -6.20
C GLY A 139 8.77 -0.69 -7.32
N GLY A 140 7.87 -0.67 -8.27
CA GLY A 140 7.99 0.24 -9.39
C GLY A 140 6.75 0.25 -10.26
N GLY A 141 6.75 1.18 -11.21
CA GLY A 141 5.58 1.32 -12.06
C GLY A 141 5.81 2.26 -13.22
N ALA A 142 4.73 2.49 -13.93
CA ALA A 142 4.71 3.40 -15.07
C ALA A 142 3.40 4.17 -15.12
N THR A 143 3.50 5.42 -15.57
CA THR A 143 2.33 6.27 -15.78
C THR A 143 2.28 6.69 -17.24
N LEU A 144 1.16 6.43 -17.90
CA LEU A 144 0.83 7.04 -19.18
C LEU A 144 -0.02 8.29 -18.90
N ALA A 145 0.30 9.39 -19.58
CA ALA A 145 -0.45 10.64 -19.40
C ALA A 145 -0.59 11.38 -20.72
N ALA A 146 -1.73 12.04 -20.90
CA ALA A 146 -1.98 12.87 -22.06
C ALA A 146 -2.78 14.11 -21.64
N GLY A 147 -2.43 15.26 -22.22
CA GLY A 147 -3.12 16.54 -21.98
C GLY A 147 -3.83 17.05 -23.24
N PHE A 148 -4.97 17.69 -23.06
CA PHE A 148 -5.69 18.34 -24.15
C PHE A 148 -6.40 19.60 -23.63
N GLY A 149 -5.88 20.74 -24.01
CA GLY A 149 -6.31 22.01 -23.42
C GLY A 149 -5.97 22.04 -21.93
N ASN A 150 -6.97 22.35 -21.11
CA ASN A 150 -6.80 22.38 -19.66
C ASN A 150 -7.07 21.02 -19.01
N TYR A 151 -7.43 20.00 -19.77
CA TYR A 151 -7.75 18.68 -19.23
C TYR A 151 -6.57 17.74 -19.39
N PHE A 152 -6.52 16.72 -18.52
CA PHE A 152 -5.57 15.63 -18.67
C PHE A 152 -6.24 14.31 -18.32
N VAL A 153 -5.67 13.24 -18.85
CA VAL A 153 -5.97 11.88 -18.42
C VAL A 153 -4.66 11.18 -18.10
N SER A 154 -4.68 10.28 -17.13
CA SER A 154 -3.53 9.44 -16.86
C SER A 154 -3.95 8.04 -16.45
N LEU A 155 -3.06 7.09 -16.68
CA LEU A 155 -3.20 5.71 -16.24
C LEU A 155 -1.89 5.31 -15.60
N ASP A 156 -1.92 5.05 -14.31
CA ASP A 156 -0.76 4.59 -13.55
C ASP A 156 -0.91 3.10 -13.29
N ALA A 157 0.16 2.34 -13.42
CA ALA A 157 0.20 0.94 -13.04
C ALA A 157 1.49 0.67 -12.26
N ASN A 158 1.38 0.00 -11.13
CA ASN A 158 2.55 -0.30 -10.29
C ASN A 158 2.39 -1.64 -9.57
N TYR A 159 3.54 -2.17 -9.19
CA TYR A 159 3.64 -3.35 -8.34
C TYR A 159 4.57 -3.02 -7.17
N THR A 160 4.15 -3.38 -5.98
CA THR A 160 4.96 -3.23 -4.77
C THR A 160 4.94 -4.52 -3.97
N GLU A 161 6.04 -4.73 -3.25
CA GLU A 161 6.21 -5.85 -2.36
C GLU A 161 6.72 -5.33 -1.02
N SER A 162 6.19 -5.87 0.07
CA SER A 162 6.65 -5.56 1.42
C SER A 162 7.06 -6.85 2.10
N ASP A 163 8.28 -6.86 2.64
CA ASP A 163 8.79 -7.97 3.47
C ASP A 163 8.56 -7.59 4.93
N LEU A 164 7.71 -8.32 5.62
CA LEU A 164 7.32 -7.93 6.98
C LEU A 164 8.23 -8.54 8.03
N ASP A 165 8.43 -7.82 9.13
CA ASP A 165 9.28 -8.22 10.27
C ASP A 165 8.67 -9.33 11.14
N ILE A 166 7.53 -9.88 10.74
CA ILE A 166 6.84 -10.95 11.45
C ILE A 166 6.93 -12.26 10.66
N GLY A 167 7.73 -13.19 11.17
CA GLY A 167 7.91 -14.51 10.52
C GLY A 167 8.36 -14.41 9.07
N ASP A 168 7.85 -15.28 8.22
CA ASP A 168 8.04 -15.24 6.77
C ASP A 168 6.78 -14.63 6.14
N SER A 169 6.59 -13.33 6.29
CA SER A 169 5.36 -12.63 5.89
C SER A 169 5.62 -11.61 4.80
N THR A 170 4.71 -11.55 3.82
CA THR A 170 4.82 -10.63 2.69
C THR A 170 3.46 -10.02 2.34
N ILE A 171 3.49 -8.80 1.79
CA ILE A 171 2.33 -8.18 1.15
C ILE A 171 2.75 -7.82 -0.27
N GLU A 172 2.04 -8.34 -1.24
CA GLU A 172 2.22 -8.01 -2.66
C GLU A 172 0.99 -7.24 -3.14
N ALA A 173 1.22 -6.16 -3.88
CA ALA A 173 0.11 -5.34 -4.37
C ALA A 173 0.36 -4.92 -5.82
N PHE A 174 -0.58 -5.24 -6.69
CA PHE A 174 -0.64 -4.72 -8.05
C PHE A 174 -1.76 -3.68 -8.12
N THR A 175 -1.43 -2.47 -8.56
CA THR A 175 -2.37 -1.35 -8.54
C THR A 175 -2.46 -0.70 -9.93
N VAL A 176 -3.68 -0.41 -10.38
CA VAL A 176 -3.92 0.36 -11.62
C VAL A 176 -4.85 1.53 -11.28
N THR A 177 -4.43 2.74 -11.66
CA THR A 177 -5.17 3.96 -11.28
C THR A 177 -5.39 4.88 -12.48
N PRO A 178 -6.54 4.80 -13.15
CA PRO A 178 -6.96 5.83 -14.10
C PRO A 178 -7.37 7.13 -13.37
N ARG A 179 -6.96 8.26 -13.90
CA ARG A 179 -7.32 9.59 -13.39
C ARG A 179 -7.71 10.50 -14.55
N ILE A 180 -8.65 11.39 -14.29
CA ILE A 180 -9.01 12.49 -15.18
C ILE A 180 -9.06 13.78 -14.36
N GLY A 181 -8.56 14.86 -14.91
CA GLY A 181 -8.52 16.10 -14.17
C GLY A 181 -8.40 17.35 -15.03
N ILE A 182 -8.33 18.45 -14.33
CA ILE A 182 -8.25 19.78 -14.95
C ILE A 182 -7.06 20.55 -14.35
N ASN A 183 -6.32 21.19 -15.22
CA ASN A 183 -5.22 22.07 -14.85
C ASN A 183 -5.73 23.50 -14.77
N GLY A 184 -5.27 24.25 -13.79
CA GLY A 184 -5.64 25.63 -13.63
C GLY A 184 -4.55 26.42 -12.93
N SER A 185 -4.73 27.74 -12.90
CA SER A 185 -3.80 28.63 -12.19
C SER A 185 -4.57 29.70 -11.41
N LEU A 186 -4.01 30.09 -10.29
CA LEU A 186 -4.51 31.16 -9.45
C LEU A 186 -3.33 32.01 -9.02
N GLY A 187 -3.15 33.16 -9.70
CA GLY A 187 -1.94 33.94 -9.56
C GLY A 187 -0.72 33.18 -10.04
N ASP A 188 0.31 33.13 -9.21
CA ASP A 188 1.57 32.44 -9.52
C ASP A 188 1.50 30.93 -9.21
N LEU A 189 0.42 30.45 -8.60
CA LEU A 189 0.24 29.04 -8.32
C LEU A 189 -0.46 28.37 -9.48
N SER A 190 0.10 27.27 -9.95
CA SER A 190 -0.58 26.40 -10.90
C SER A 190 -0.84 25.07 -10.24
N GLY A 191 -1.89 24.39 -10.68
CA GLY A 191 -2.26 23.15 -10.04
C GLY A 191 -3.19 22.32 -10.89
N THR A 192 -3.48 21.15 -10.38
CA THR A 192 -4.31 20.14 -11.01
C THR A 192 -5.32 19.64 -9.98
N LEU A 193 -6.57 19.54 -10.38
CA LEU A 193 -7.59 18.87 -9.57
C LEU A 193 -8.04 17.65 -10.37
N TYR A 194 -8.18 16.50 -9.71
CA TYR A 194 -8.52 15.27 -10.42
C TYR A 194 -9.40 14.34 -9.59
N ILE A 195 -10.10 13.49 -10.32
CA ILE A 195 -10.80 12.33 -9.75
C ILE A 195 -10.26 11.08 -10.44
N GLY A 196 -10.43 9.95 -9.79
CA GLY A 196 -9.98 8.69 -10.35
C GLY A 196 -10.66 7.49 -9.71
N ALA A 197 -10.29 6.34 -10.23
CA ALA A 197 -10.61 5.05 -9.63
C ALA A 197 -9.29 4.29 -9.46
N GLN A 198 -9.25 3.41 -8.48
CA GLN A 198 -8.06 2.60 -8.23
C GLN A 198 -8.48 1.14 -8.14
N TYR A 199 -7.97 0.35 -9.05
CA TYR A 199 -8.01 -1.11 -8.96
C TYR A 199 -6.79 -1.56 -8.18
N GLN A 200 -6.96 -2.45 -7.23
CA GLN A 200 -5.83 -3.00 -6.48
C GLN A 200 -6.08 -4.47 -6.19
N ASP A 201 -5.12 -5.28 -6.57
CA ASP A 201 -5.05 -6.71 -6.27
C ASP A 201 -3.96 -6.88 -5.20
N VAL A 202 -4.34 -7.39 -4.04
CA VAL A 202 -3.45 -7.54 -2.89
C VAL A 202 -3.47 -8.99 -2.44
N ASP A 203 -2.29 -9.59 -2.35
CA ASP A 203 -2.08 -10.87 -1.70
C ASP A 203 -1.25 -10.64 -0.45
N GLU A 204 -1.83 -10.97 0.70
CA GLU A 204 -1.18 -10.79 1.99
C GLU A 204 -1.02 -12.14 2.67
N ASN A 205 0.23 -12.49 2.95
CA ASN A 205 0.60 -13.72 3.66
C ASN A 205 1.29 -13.33 4.96
N GLN A 206 0.65 -13.63 6.09
CA GLN A 206 1.20 -13.35 7.40
C GLN A 206 1.42 -14.63 8.18
N ASN A 207 2.66 -14.87 8.60
CA ASN A 207 3.05 -16.03 9.39
C ASN A 207 3.84 -15.55 10.61
N GLY A 208 3.48 -16.02 11.78
CA GLY A 208 4.18 -15.55 12.97
C GLY A 208 3.74 -16.24 14.25
N THR A 209 4.09 -15.61 15.36
CA THR A 209 3.67 -16.03 16.68
C THR A 209 3.07 -14.83 17.42
N ALA A 210 1.87 -14.99 17.93
CA ALA A 210 1.19 -13.97 18.71
C ALA A 210 0.86 -14.52 20.10
N ASN A 211 0.88 -13.66 21.12
CA ASN A 211 0.55 -14.06 22.47
C ASN A 211 -0.96 -13.94 22.68
N PHE A 212 -1.62 -15.07 22.87
CA PHE A 212 -3.05 -15.16 23.11
C PHE A 212 -3.32 -15.30 24.61
N PRO A 213 -4.28 -14.51 25.16
CA PRO A 213 -4.68 -14.67 26.57
C PRO A 213 -5.58 -15.90 26.69
N ILE A 214 -4.99 -17.05 27.02
CA ILE A 214 -5.69 -18.33 27.17
C ILE A 214 -5.67 -18.72 28.64
N ALA A 215 -6.85 -18.86 29.25
CA ALA A 215 -7.01 -19.24 30.67
C ALA A 215 -6.20 -18.32 31.62
N GLY A 216 -6.09 -17.04 31.29
CA GLY A 216 -5.38 -16.07 32.12
C GLY A 216 -3.86 -16.02 31.92
N ASN A 217 -3.32 -16.83 31.04
CA ASN A 217 -1.90 -16.84 30.70
C ASN A 217 -1.66 -16.35 29.27
N GLN A 218 -0.53 -15.70 29.03
CA GLN A 218 -0.12 -15.33 27.68
C GLN A 218 0.56 -16.56 27.03
N VAL A 219 -0.12 -17.13 26.05
CA VAL A 219 0.34 -18.35 25.36
C VAL A 219 0.82 -17.97 23.97
N PRO A 220 2.07 -18.23 23.61
CA PRO A 220 2.56 -17.98 22.25
C PRO A 220 1.96 -18.97 21.28
N VAL A 221 1.07 -18.49 20.40
CA VAL A 221 0.35 -19.30 19.40
C VAL A 221 0.92 -18.95 18.03
N GLY A 222 1.36 -19.97 17.31
CA GLY A 222 1.75 -19.82 15.91
C GLY A 222 0.50 -19.57 15.06
N TYR A 223 0.61 -18.70 14.06
CA TYR A 223 -0.50 -18.44 13.16
C TYR A 223 -0.01 -18.33 11.72
N SER A 224 -0.89 -18.68 10.80
CA SER A 224 -0.71 -18.43 9.37
C SER A 224 -2.03 -17.89 8.83
N VAL A 225 -1.97 -16.71 8.21
CA VAL A 225 -3.14 -16.03 7.63
C VAL A 225 -2.83 -15.69 6.19
N VAL A 226 -3.71 -16.10 5.29
CA VAL A 226 -3.69 -15.68 3.88
C VAL A 226 -4.95 -14.86 3.65
N SER A 227 -4.78 -13.62 3.21
CA SER A 227 -5.90 -12.70 2.99
C SER A 227 -5.71 -11.88 1.71
N GLU A 228 -6.83 -11.32 1.26
CA GLU A 228 -6.88 -10.45 0.09
C GLU A 228 -7.78 -9.27 0.39
N ALA A 229 -7.71 -8.22 -0.43
CA ALA A 229 -8.61 -7.08 -0.29
C ALA A 229 -10.06 -7.52 -0.52
N GLU A 230 -10.99 -7.09 0.34
CA GLU A 230 -12.42 -7.41 0.20
C GLU A 230 -12.98 -6.81 -1.09
N GLU A 231 -12.58 -5.58 -1.44
CA GLU A 231 -13.00 -4.88 -2.66
C GLU A 231 -11.78 -4.39 -3.43
N GLU A 232 -11.72 -4.77 -4.70
CA GLU A 232 -10.61 -4.40 -5.59
C GLU A 232 -10.66 -2.93 -6.02
N TRP A 233 -11.86 -2.34 -6.14
CA TRP A 233 -12.04 -1.01 -6.68
C TRP A 233 -12.28 0.04 -5.59
N ASN A 234 -11.65 1.19 -5.75
CA ASN A 234 -11.81 2.34 -4.88
C ASN A 234 -11.92 3.61 -5.72
N TYR A 235 -12.54 4.66 -5.19
CA TYR A 235 -12.62 5.96 -5.85
C TYR A 235 -11.73 6.96 -5.13
N LEU A 236 -11.23 7.93 -5.88
CA LEU A 236 -10.33 8.90 -5.28
C LEU A 236 -10.54 10.30 -5.86
N VAL A 237 -10.13 11.28 -5.08
CA VAL A 237 -10.04 12.68 -5.49
C VAL A 237 -8.69 13.19 -5.01
N GLY A 238 -8.08 14.05 -5.81
CA GLY A 238 -6.80 14.60 -5.42
C GLY A 238 -6.48 15.89 -6.11
N PHE A 239 -5.42 16.50 -5.63
CA PHE A 239 -4.89 17.70 -6.24
C PHE A 239 -3.37 17.72 -6.18
N ASN A 240 -2.78 18.48 -7.09
CA ASN A 240 -1.37 18.81 -7.07
C ASN A 240 -1.22 20.32 -7.22
N ILE A 241 -0.30 20.90 -6.49
CA ILE A 241 0.03 22.32 -6.56
C ILE A 241 1.51 22.45 -6.92
N LYS A 242 1.79 23.18 -7.99
CA LYS A 242 3.12 23.50 -8.44
C LYS A 242 3.46 24.90 -7.88
N THR A 243 4.41 24.98 -6.98
CA THR A 243 4.82 26.23 -6.34
C THR A 243 6.04 26.86 -7.01
N SER A 244 6.75 26.08 -7.82
CA SER A 244 7.87 26.55 -8.66
C SER A 244 8.06 25.57 -9.82
N ASN A 245 9.01 25.84 -10.68
CA ASN A 245 9.30 24.91 -11.77
C ASN A 245 9.76 23.54 -11.27
N ASN A 246 10.26 23.47 -10.05
CA ASN A 246 10.85 22.26 -9.51
C ASN A 246 9.97 21.59 -8.46
N TRP A 247 9.18 22.34 -7.67
CA TRP A 247 8.47 21.79 -6.50
C TRP A 247 6.97 21.61 -6.76
N ASN A 248 6.47 20.40 -6.45
CA ASN A 248 5.05 20.05 -6.48
C ASN A 248 4.63 19.40 -5.17
N TYR A 249 3.42 19.66 -4.72
CA TYR A 249 2.78 19.10 -3.53
C TYR A 249 1.47 18.47 -3.94
N GLY A 250 1.22 17.29 -3.46
CA GLY A 250 -0.04 16.60 -3.78
C GLY A 250 -0.71 16.02 -2.56
N UNK A 251 -2.01 15.66 -2.51
CA UNK A 251 -2.68 15.06 -1.69
C UNK A 251 -3.60 14.36 -2.40
N GLU A 252 -3.97 13.28 -2.06
CA GLU A 252 -5.01 12.41 -2.63
C GLU A 252 -5.77 11.75 -1.49
N ALA A 253 -7.09 11.58 -1.64
CA ALA A 253 -7.92 10.85 -0.69
C ALA A 253 -8.77 9.85 -1.45
N GLY A 254 -8.80 8.61 -0.97
CA GLY A 254 -9.64 7.56 -1.51
C GLY A 254 -10.76 7.22 -0.54
N PHE A 255 -11.90 6.82 -1.10
CA PHE A 255 -13.11 6.58 -0.34
C PHE A 255 -13.97 5.52 -1.03
N SER A 256 -14.46 4.64 -0.31
CA SER A 256 -15.36 3.51 -0.53
C SER A 256 -15.06 2.53 0.59
N ASP A 257 -14.88 1.29 0.30
CA ASP A 257 -14.55 0.26 1.28
C ASP A 257 -13.09 0.37 1.74
N ARG A 258 -12.23 0.93 0.90
CA ARG A 258 -10.84 1.23 1.24
C ARG A 258 -10.69 2.75 1.39
N LYS A 259 -10.34 3.21 2.59
CA LYS A 259 -10.08 4.62 2.86
C LYS A 259 -8.59 4.86 2.84
N HIS A 260 -8.14 5.84 2.07
CA HIS A 260 -6.73 6.20 2.12
C HIS A 260 -6.53 7.71 2.01
N VAL A 261 -5.40 8.14 2.53
CA VAL A 261 -4.90 9.52 2.35
C VAL A 261 -3.43 9.42 1.97
N MET A 262 -3.05 10.13 0.91
CA MET A 262 -1.66 10.21 0.48
C MET A 262 -1.23 11.67 0.37
N ALA A 263 -0.09 11.98 0.94
CA ALA A 263 0.58 13.27 0.75
C ALA A 263 1.90 13.03 0.00
N THR A 264 2.16 13.85 -0.99
CA THR A 264 3.35 13.76 -1.83
C THR A 264 4.08 15.08 -1.87
N LEU A 265 5.39 15.04 -1.73
CA LEU A 265 6.29 16.14 -2.01
C LEU A 265 7.23 15.71 -3.13
N ASN A 266 7.21 16.42 -4.25
CA ASN A 266 7.99 16.09 -5.44
C ASN A 266 8.91 17.23 -5.83
N TYR A 267 10.15 16.90 -6.14
CA TYR A 267 11.15 17.79 -6.71
C TYR A 267 11.56 17.28 -8.07
N ARG A 268 11.57 18.16 -9.08
CA ARG A 268 11.96 17.79 -10.45
C ARG A 268 13.14 18.63 -10.95
N PHE A 269 14.01 18.00 -11.75
CA PHE A 269 15.21 18.66 -12.33
C PHE A 269 15.52 18.11 -13.72
#